data_cb501b1b6f55b558f896d7818fe7814d
#
_entry.id   cb501b1b6f55b558f896d7818fe7814d
#
_cell.length_a   1.000
_cell.length_b   1.000
_cell.length_c   1.000
_cell.angle_alpha   90.00
_cell.angle_beta   90.00
_cell.angle_gamma   90.00
#
_symmetry.space_group_name_H-M   'P 1'
#
loop_
_entity.id
_entity.type
_entity.pdbx_description
1 polymer ?
#
loop_
_entity_poly.entity_id
_entity_poly.type
_entity_poly.pdbx_seq_one_letter_code
_entity_poly.pdbx_strand_id
1 'polypeptide(L)'
;MTEKQKLRMVLLLQNECNLAKAKEAYEFVIGSDAEDVPVATGTGGEHKCNVPDPRKDGVYLRYSDGHEEWFDGKNKKENVIGIAVHLGERHTCIAKFDVEDDDEGDKEFPLQENNNSDTEEDKKAFITSYFDAYNDLDGKKHTESLMRRGCKIPLAENQYIPSQGEWLLVLMFFKKVQEALEYACGEMLKDDWYWSSTESSSSSAWGVVVSYGSISYSIKTNTVRVRPCLSCEAI
;
A
#
# COMPACT_ATOMS: atom_id res chain seq x y z
N MET A 1 -6.71 -6.58 19.97
CA MET A 1 -5.25 -6.80 20.07
C MET A 1 -4.68 -5.91 21.18
N THR A 2 -3.97 -6.49 22.16
CA THR A 2 -3.40 -5.74 23.29
C THR A 2 -2.17 -4.94 22.86
N GLU A 3 -1.79 -3.86 23.59
CA GLU A 3 -0.56 -3.07 23.29
C GLU A 3 0.71 -3.93 23.30
N LYS A 4 0.76 -4.97 24.14
CA LYS A 4 1.86 -5.92 24.20
C LYS A 4 1.96 -6.80 22.94
N GLN A 5 0.82 -7.18 22.36
CA GLN A 5 0.77 -7.93 21.09
C GLN A 5 1.15 -7.05 19.91
N LYS A 6 0.70 -5.78 19.89
CA LYS A 6 1.08 -4.77 18.91
C LYS A 6 2.59 -4.53 18.90
N LEU A 7 3.19 -4.31 20.07
CA LEU A 7 4.63 -4.09 20.22
C LEU A 7 5.45 -5.30 19.76
N ARG A 8 4.96 -6.51 20.03
CA ARG A 8 5.62 -7.76 19.64
C ARG A 8 5.61 -7.95 18.13
N MET A 9 4.50 -7.59 17.46
CA MET A 9 4.40 -7.63 15.99
C MET A 9 5.35 -6.63 15.34
N VAL A 10 5.44 -5.41 15.87
CA VAL A 10 6.39 -4.39 15.38
C VAL A 10 7.84 -4.84 15.54
N LEU A 11 8.22 -5.42 16.69
CA LEU A 11 9.57 -5.92 16.93
C LEU A 11 9.93 -7.11 16.03
N LEU A 12 8.98 -7.99 15.71
CA LEU A 12 9.20 -9.10 14.78
C LEU A 12 9.37 -8.61 13.34
N LEU A 13 8.61 -7.59 12.93
CA LEU A 13 8.74 -6.96 11.61
C LEU A 13 10.03 -6.16 11.47
N GLN A 14 10.55 -5.57 12.54
CA GLN A 14 11.79 -4.79 12.54
C GLN A 14 13.07 -5.65 12.59
N ASN A 15 13.03 -6.81 13.24
CA ASN A 15 14.25 -7.59 13.53
C ASN A 15 14.50 -8.77 12.59
N GLU A 16 13.51 -9.22 11.83
CA GLU A 16 13.69 -10.38 10.96
C GLU A 16 12.86 -10.23 9.69
N CYS A 17 13.51 -9.98 8.56
CA CYS A 17 12.94 -10.08 7.21
C CYS A 17 12.57 -11.55 6.85
N ASN A 18 11.92 -12.25 7.76
CA ASN A 18 11.51 -13.63 7.55
C ASN A 18 9.97 -13.71 7.54
N LEU A 19 9.43 -13.74 6.33
CA LEU A 19 7.99 -13.79 6.06
C LEU A 19 7.29 -14.95 6.78
N ALA A 20 7.98 -16.09 6.97
CA ALA A 20 7.45 -17.24 7.69
C ALA A 20 7.18 -16.91 9.17
N LYS A 21 8.09 -16.18 9.82
CA LYS A 21 7.93 -15.76 11.22
C LYS A 21 6.90 -14.64 11.41
N ALA A 22 6.79 -13.73 10.44
CA ALA A 22 5.73 -12.71 10.45
C ALA A 22 4.35 -13.37 10.34
N LYS A 23 4.21 -14.38 9.48
CA LYS A 23 2.99 -15.17 9.35
C LYS A 23 2.67 -15.96 10.60
N GLU A 24 3.66 -16.61 11.21
CA GLU A 24 3.52 -17.36 12.47
C GLU A 24 3.14 -16.43 13.64
N ALA A 25 3.70 -15.21 13.69
CA ALA A 25 3.31 -14.19 14.67
C ALA A 25 1.88 -13.69 14.47
N TYR A 26 1.45 -13.52 13.22
CA TYR A 26 0.09 -13.14 12.88
C TYR A 26 -0.92 -14.25 13.26
N GLU A 27 -0.64 -15.50 12.91
CA GLU A 27 -1.47 -16.66 13.28
C GLU A 27 -1.56 -16.84 14.80
N PHE A 28 -0.46 -16.58 15.53
CA PHE A 28 -0.45 -16.62 16.99
C PHE A 28 -1.31 -15.50 17.61
N VAL A 29 -1.31 -14.31 17.02
CA VAL A 29 -2.10 -13.15 17.51
C VAL A 29 -3.61 -13.36 17.26
N ILE A 30 -3.97 -13.94 16.11
CA ILE A 30 -5.40 -14.18 15.78
C ILE A 30 -5.92 -15.47 16.44
N GLY A 31 -5.09 -16.51 16.56
CA GLY A 31 -5.50 -17.80 17.11
C GLY A 31 -5.73 -17.81 18.63
N SER A 32 -5.29 -16.78 19.36
CA SER A 32 -5.40 -16.75 20.84
C SER A 32 -6.67 -16.09 21.39
N ASP A 33 -7.47 -15.43 20.57
CA ASP A 33 -8.63 -14.64 21.01
C ASP A 33 -9.97 -15.07 20.37
N ALA A 34 -10.12 -16.34 20.01
CA ALA A 34 -11.38 -16.89 19.48
C ALA A 34 -12.38 -17.23 20.59
N GLU A 35 -12.59 -16.33 21.56
CA GLU A 35 -13.78 -16.37 22.43
C GLU A 35 -14.54 -15.05 22.32
N ASP A 36 -15.73 -15.15 21.69
CA ASP A 36 -16.89 -14.27 21.76
C ASP A 36 -16.66 -12.74 21.69
N VAL A 37 -16.52 -12.20 20.48
CA VAL A 37 -16.85 -10.79 20.24
C VAL A 37 -18.15 -10.72 19.44
N PRO A 38 -19.22 -10.04 19.93
CA PRO A 38 -20.46 -9.86 19.18
C PRO A 38 -20.18 -9.03 17.92
N VAL A 39 -20.60 -9.54 16.76
CA VAL A 39 -20.56 -8.81 15.49
C VAL A 39 -21.46 -7.59 15.59
N ALA A 40 -20.88 -6.41 15.66
CA ALA A 40 -21.61 -5.16 15.51
C ALA A 40 -22.04 -5.01 14.06
N THR A 41 -23.34 -5.15 13.79
CA THR A 41 -23.97 -4.83 12.51
C THR A 41 -23.98 -3.32 12.31
N GLY A 42 -22.92 -2.77 11.74
CA GLY A 42 -22.87 -1.39 11.27
C GLY A 42 -23.42 -1.30 9.85
N THR A 43 -24.53 -0.61 9.69
CA THR A 43 -25.12 -0.21 8.39
C THR A 43 -24.24 0.86 7.76
N GLY A 44 -23.26 0.46 6.96
CA GLY A 44 -22.47 1.34 6.10
C GLY A 44 -22.68 0.97 4.63
N GLY A 45 -22.83 1.97 3.78
CA GLY A 45 -23.26 1.84 2.39
C GLY A 45 -22.49 0.82 1.56
N GLU A 46 -23.24 0.11 0.74
CA GLU A 46 -22.75 -0.94 -0.15
C GLU A 46 -21.88 -0.36 -1.26
N HIS A 47 -20.56 -0.50 -1.16
CA HIS A 47 -19.68 -0.51 -2.33
C HIS A 47 -19.59 -1.95 -2.84
N LYS A 48 -20.43 -2.29 -3.80
CA LYS A 48 -20.36 -3.58 -4.50
C LYS A 48 -19.19 -3.57 -5.48
N CYS A 49 -17.99 -3.95 -5.00
CA CYS A 49 -17.05 -4.60 -5.90
C CYS A 49 -17.58 -6.00 -6.16
N ASN A 50 -17.89 -6.35 -7.40
CA ASN A 50 -18.27 -7.70 -7.79
C ASN A 50 -17.04 -8.61 -7.71
N VAL A 51 -16.76 -9.15 -6.53
CA VAL A 51 -15.67 -10.11 -6.32
C VAL A 51 -16.24 -11.36 -5.67
N PRO A 52 -15.92 -12.57 -6.21
CA PRO A 52 -16.35 -13.81 -5.60
C PRO A 52 -15.78 -13.97 -4.18
N ASP A 53 -16.63 -14.24 -3.21
CA ASP A 53 -16.34 -14.54 -1.81
C ASP A 53 -16.05 -16.05 -1.63
N PRO A 54 -15.19 -16.54 -0.71
CA PRO A 54 -14.24 -15.79 0.14
C PRO A 54 -12.85 -15.71 -0.49
N ARG A 55 -12.27 -14.52 -0.54
CA ARG A 55 -10.91 -14.31 -1.02
C ARG A 55 -9.93 -14.92 -0.03
N LYS A 56 -9.02 -15.73 -0.51
CA LYS A 56 -7.89 -16.21 0.27
C LYS A 56 -6.87 -15.09 0.41
N ASP A 57 -6.20 -15.01 1.55
CA ASP A 57 -5.06 -14.11 1.71
C ASP A 57 -3.97 -14.44 0.69
N GLY A 58 -3.50 -13.44 -0.04
CA GLY A 58 -2.47 -13.67 -1.05
C GLY A 58 -2.43 -12.64 -2.17
N VAL A 59 -1.82 -13.05 -3.29
CA VAL A 59 -1.55 -12.20 -4.44
C VAL A 59 -2.46 -12.58 -5.61
N TYR A 60 -2.98 -11.57 -6.30
CA TYR A 60 -3.89 -11.69 -7.42
C TYR A 60 -3.41 -10.83 -8.59
N LEU A 61 -3.78 -11.22 -9.80
CA LEU A 61 -3.64 -10.37 -10.99
C LEU A 61 -4.93 -9.56 -11.16
N ARG A 62 -4.79 -8.23 -11.29
CA ARG A 62 -5.89 -7.32 -11.58
C ARG A 62 -5.97 -7.05 -13.08
N TYR A 63 -7.12 -7.26 -13.67
CA TYR A 63 -7.38 -7.07 -15.09
C TYR A 63 -8.07 -5.73 -15.38
N SER A 64 -8.01 -5.29 -16.63
CA SER A 64 -8.54 -3.99 -17.06
C SER A 64 -10.07 -3.86 -16.93
N ASP A 65 -10.81 -4.96 -16.88
CA ASP A 65 -12.24 -4.99 -16.63
C ASP A 65 -12.62 -4.99 -15.14
N GLY A 66 -11.60 -4.90 -14.28
CA GLY A 66 -11.77 -4.79 -12.83
C GLY A 66 -11.81 -6.11 -12.08
N HIS A 67 -11.84 -7.28 -12.76
CA HIS A 67 -11.77 -8.53 -12.02
C HIS A 67 -10.35 -8.87 -11.53
N GLU A 68 -10.26 -9.74 -10.55
CA GLU A 68 -9.01 -10.24 -9.98
C GLU A 68 -8.99 -11.75 -9.95
N GLU A 69 -7.88 -12.35 -10.38
CA GLU A 69 -7.65 -13.78 -10.32
C GLU A 69 -6.49 -14.12 -9.40
N TRP A 70 -6.66 -15.17 -8.58
CA TRP A 70 -5.56 -15.71 -7.76
C TRP A 70 -4.34 -16.00 -8.62
N PHE A 71 -3.19 -15.50 -8.24
CA PHE A 71 -1.95 -15.71 -8.96
C PHE A 71 -1.36 -17.11 -8.68
N ASP A 72 -1.47 -18.00 -9.65
CA ASP A 72 -0.93 -19.36 -9.59
C ASP A 72 0.19 -19.62 -10.64
N GLY A 73 0.53 -18.60 -11.44
CA GLY A 73 1.50 -18.70 -12.53
C GLY A 73 0.96 -19.33 -13.82
N LYS A 74 -0.36 -19.57 -13.95
CA LYS A 74 -1.03 -20.13 -15.13
C LYS A 74 -2.12 -19.21 -15.69
N ASN A 75 -2.29 -18.04 -15.08
CA ASN A 75 -3.28 -17.04 -15.47
C ASN A 75 -3.04 -16.53 -16.89
N LYS A 76 -4.06 -15.91 -17.49
CA LYS A 76 -3.84 -15.13 -18.72
C LYS A 76 -3.06 -13.87 -18.40
N LYS A 77 -2.12 -13.49 -19.29
CA LYS A 77 -1.27 -12.30 -19.11
C LYS A 77 -1.87 -11.06 -19.76
N GLU A 78 -2.74 -11.26 -20.73
CA GLU A 78 -3.37 -10.17 -21.47
C GLU A 78 -4.28 -9.37 -20.57
N ASN A 79 -4.23 -8.05 -20.72
CA ASN A 79 -5.06 -7.09 -19.98
C ASN A 79 -4.81 -7.04 -18.45
N VAL A 80 -3.72 -7.63 -17.95
CA VAL A 80 -3.30 -7.42 -16.56
C VAL A 80 -2.78 -5.98 -16.41
N ILE A 81 -3.38 -5.22 -15.50
CA ILE A 81 -3.03 -3.81 -15.25
C ILE A 81 -2.32 -3.59 -13.90
N GLY A 82 -2.46 -4.52 -12.98
CA GLY A 82 -1.87 -4.41 -11.65
C GLY A 82 -1.78 -5.73 -10.91
N ILE A 83 -1.16 -5.67 -9.74
CA ILE A 83 -1.01 -6.79 -8.81
C ILE A 83 -1.73 -6.43 -7.52
N ALA A 84 -2.77 -7.17 -7.20
CA ALA A 84 -3.54 -6.98 -5.98
C ALA A 84 -3.06 -7.90 -4.86
N VAL A 85 -3.16 -7.41 -3.62
CA VAL A 85 -2.84 -8.15 -2.41
C VAL A 85 -4.03 -8.10 -1.47
N HIS A 86 -4.45 -9.26 -0.99
CA HIS A 86 -5.51 -9.42 -0.01
C HIS A 86 -4.96 -10.03 1.29
N LEU A 87 -5.38 -9.49 2.42
CA LEU A 87 -5.08 -10.02 3.75
C LEU A 87 -6.25 -9.72 4.71
N GLY A 88 -7.09 -10.71 4.98
CA GLY A 88 -8.35 -10.51 5.69
C GLY A 88 -9.23 -9.51 4.93
N GLU A 89 -9.66 -8.45 5.61
CA GLU A 89 -10.45 -7.37 5.02
C GLU A 89 -9.60 -6.29 4.32
N ARG A 90 -8.27 -6.38 4.42
CA ARG A 90 -7.35 -5.41 3.82
C ARG A 90 -7.07 -5.77 2.38
N HIS A 91 -7.04 -4.76 1.54
CA HIS A 91 -6.78 -4.90 0.11
C HIS A 91 -5.96 -3.71 -0.39
N THR A 92 -5.04 -3.98 -1.32
CA THR A 92 -4.38 -2.98 -2.13
C THR A 92 -4.07 -3.53 -3.51
N CYS A 93 -3.90 -2.69 -4.50
CA CYS A 93 -3.53 -3.09 -5.85
C CYS A 93 -2.49 -2.12 -6.41
N ILE A 94 -1.24 -2.56 -6.56
CA ILE A 94 -0.19 -1.75 -7.18
C ILE A 94 -0.22 -1.87 -8.71
N ALA A 95 0.10 -0.77 -9.39
CA ALA A 95 0.28 -0.76 -10.84
C ALA A 95 1.50 -1.59 -11.26
N LYS A 96 1.53 -2.01 -12.54
CA LYS A 96 2.65 -2.80 -13.10
C LYS A 96 3.95 -2.03 -13.23
N PHE A 97 3.91 -0.70 -13.30
CA PHE A 97 5.05 0.16 -13.58
C PHE A 97 5.16 1.28 -12.54
N ASP A 98 6.38 1.72 -12.28
CA ASP A 98 6.62 2.96 -11.57
C ASP A 98 6.07 4.13 -12.40
N VAL A 99 5.75 5.23 -11.73
CA VAL A 99 5.45 6.50 -12.39
C VAL A 99 6.71 6.95 -13.14
N GLU A 100 6.54 7.45 -14.34
CA GLU A 100 7.61 8.00 -15.17
C GLU A 100 7.13 9.33 -15.76
N ASP A 101 8.00 10.33 -15.78
CA ASP A 101 7.72 11.57 -16.46
C ASP A 101 7.87 11.38 -17.97
N ASP A 102 6.84 11.72 -18.74
CA ASP A 102 6.81 11.51 -20.19
C ASP A 102 7.84 12.36 -20.93
N ASP A 103 8.23 13.53 -20.38
CA ASP A 103 9.11 14.48 -21.03
C ASP A 103 10.61 14.22 -20.71
N GLU A 104 10.93 13.86 -19.48
CA GLU A 104 12.31 13.72 -19.00
C GLU A 104 12.71 12.27 -18.72
N GLY A 105 11.75 11.35 -18.63
CA GLY A 105 11.95 9.94 -18.28
C GLY A 105 12.35 9.73 -16.81
N ASP A 106 12.12 10.74 -15.97
CA ASP A 106 12.37 10.66 -14.54
C ASP A 106 11.39 9.72 -13.86
N LYS A 107 11.89 8.93 -12.92
CA LYS A 107 11.12 7.98 -12.11
C LYS A 107 11.10 8.34 -10.63
N GLU A 108 11.70 9.46 -10.28
CA GLU A 108 11.79 9.94 -8.88
C GLU A 108 11.20 11.33 -8.78
N PHE A 109 10.28 11.52 -7.85
CA PHE A 109 9.49 12.73 -7.71
C PHE A 109 9.48 13.22 -6.27
N PRO A 110 9.46 14.56 -6.03
CA PRO A 110 9.12 15.09 -4.72
C PRO A 110 7.61 14.98 -4.48
N LEU A 111 7.21 14.70 -3.25
CA LEU A 111 5.79 14.77 -2.87
C LEU A 111 5.29 16.21 -2.82
N GLN A 112 6.16 17.14 -2.53
CA GLN A 112 5.82 18.56 -2.39
C GLN A 112 7.06 19.44 -2.64
N GLU A 113 6.94 20.44 -3.47
CA GLU A 113 8.03 21.38 -3.78
C GLU A 113 8.22 22.44 -2.69
N ASN A 114 7.14 22.81 -1.98
CA ASN A 114 7.14 23.82 -0.92
C ASN A 114 6.32 23.37 0.30
N ASN A 115 6.84 23.58 1.50
CA ASN A 115 6.23 23.12 2.76
C ASN A 115 5.07 23.99 3.30
N ASN A 116 4.58 25.00 2.55
CA ASN A 116 3.78 26.08 3.11
C ASN A 116 2.27 26.03 2.78
N SER A 117 1.78 24.93 2.27
CA SER A 117 0.37 24.82 1.80
C SER A 117 -0.57 24.05 2.74
N ASP A 118 -0.06 23.55 3.88
CA ASP A 118 -0.86 22.73 4.79
C ASP A 118 -1.86 23.59 5.56
N THR A 119 -3.13 23.19 5.51
CA THR A 119 -4.20 23.73 6.36
C THR A 119 -4.12 23.13 7.76
N GLU A 120 -4.86 23.70 8.72
CA GLU A 120 -4.98 23.09 10.07
C GLU A 120 -5.68 21.71 10.02
N GLU A 121 -6.47 21.45 9.00
CA GLU A 121 -7.10 20.15 8.76
C GLU A 121 -6.07 19.12 8.25
N ASP A 122 -5.21 19.52 7.31
CA ASP A 122 -4.12 18.66 6.82
C ASP A 122 -3.18 18.26 7.97
N LYS A 123 -2.84 19.20 8.86
CA LYS A 123 -1.99 18.93 10.02
C LYS A 123 -2.59 17.91 11.01
N LYS A 124 -3.90 17.83 11.12
CA LYS A 124 -4.58 16.82 11.96
C LYS A 124 -4.49 15.41 11.37
N ALA A 125 -4.25 15.29 10.07
CA ALA A 125 -4.08 14.02 9.39
C ALA A 125 -2.66 13.45 9.47
N PHE A 126 -1.69 14.18 10.05
CA PHE A 126 -0.31 13.68 10.19
C PHE A 126 -0.23 12.50 11.14
N ILE A 127 0.43 11.44 10.67
CA ILE A 127 0.59 10.19 11.38
C ILE A 127 2.06 10.06 11.80
N THR A 128 2.33 10.22 13.10
CA THR A 128 3.69 10.22 13.65
C THR A 128 4.11 8.89 14.26
N SER A 129 3.16 8.01 14.56
CA SER A 129 3.47 6.70 15.14
C SER A 129 3.57 5.63 14.06
N TYR A 130 4.55 4.75 14.19
CA TYR A 130 4.69 3.57 13.31
C TYR A 130 3.44 2.70 13.29
N PHE A 131 2.82 2.54 14.46
CA PHE A 131 1.62 1.71 14.57
C PHE A 131 0.45 2.28 13.77
N ASP A 132 0.20 3.58 13.85
CA ASP A 132 -0.89 4.22 13.11
C ASP A 132 -0.58 4.25 11.61
N ALA A 133 0.68 4.46 11.23
CA ALA A 133 1.12 4.41 9.84
C ALA A 133 0.91 3.01 9.22
N TYR A 134 1.17 1.93 9.97
CA TYR A 134 0.90 0.56 9.49
C TYR A 134 -0.60 0.23 9.34
N ASN A 135 -1.46 0.95 10.02
CA ASN A 135 -2.91 0.77 9.92
C ASN A 135 -3.58 1.77 8.98
N ASP A 136 -2.82 2.70 8.43
CA ASP A 136 -3.30 3.67 7.47
C ASP A 136 -3.49 3.00 6.09
N LEU A 137 -4.73 2.94 5.62
CA LEU A 137 -5.13 2.40 4.32
C LEU A 137 -5.81 3.47 3.43
N ASP A 138 -5.66 4.75 3.79
CA ASP A 138 -6.34 5.88 3.15
C ASP A 138 -5.50 6.52 2.04
N GLY A 139 -4.68 5.74 1.31
CA GLY A 139 -3.73 6.25 0.30
C GLY A 139 -4.37 7.15 -0.75
N LYS A 140 -5.56 6.79 -1.26
CA LYS A 140 -6.30 7.60 -2.22
C LYS A 140 -6.64 8.98 -1.64
N LYS A 141 -7.21 9.05 -0.45
CA LYS A 141 -7.58 10.30 0.24
C LYS A 141 -6.36 11.18 0.52
N HIS A 142 -5.24 10.58 0.96
CA HIS A 142 -3.99 11.31 1.17
C HIS A 142 -3.45 11.87 -0.14
N THR A 143 -3.49 11.07 -1.22
CA THR A 143 -3.07 11.53 -2.55
C THR A 143 -3.90 12.71 -3.03
N GLU A 144 -5.22 12.66 -2.89
CA GLU A 144 -6.11 13.77 -3.24
C GLU A 144 -5.74 15.04 -2.46
N SER A 145 -5.40 14.91 -1.18
CA SER A 145 -4.93 16.04 -0.36
C SER A 145 -3.58 16.58 -0.85
N LEU A 146 -2.62 15.71 -1.17
CA LEU A 146 -1.31 16.09 -1.70
C LEU A 146 -1.47 16.81 -3.05
N MET A 147 -2.29 16.29 -3.97
CA MET A 147 -2.56 16.91 -5.28
C MET A 147 -3.19 18.30 -5.15
N ARG A 148 -4.17 18.46 -4.25
CA ARG A 148 -4.79 19.76 -3.93
C ARG A 148 -3.75 20.78 -3.44
N ARG A 149 -2.70 20.33 -2.76
CA ARG A 149 -1.60 21.16 -2.24
C ARG A 149 -0.44 21.32 -3.21
N GLY A 150 -0.59 20.88 -4.48
CA GLY A 150 0.35 21.13 -5.55
C GLY A 150 1.40 20.04 -5.76
N CYS A 151 1.16 18.81 -5.31
CA CYS A 151 1.93 17.65 -5.73
C CYS A 151 1.83 17.49 -7.26
N LYS A 152 2.95 17.27 -7.94
CA LYS A 152 3.03 17.24 -9.41
C LYS A 152 3.37 15.85 -9.96
N ILE A 153 3.31 14.81 -9.13
CA ILE A 153 3.55 13.43 -9.59
C ILE A 153 2.53 13.10 -10.68
N PRO A 154 2.96 12.67 -11.90
CA PRO A 154 2.07 12.45 -13.03
C PRO A 154 1.31 11.13 -12.90
N LEU A 155 0.28 11.11 -12.05
CA LEU A 155 -0.60 9.96 -11.84
C LEU A 155 -1.72 9.94 -12.88
N ALA A 156 -2.06 8.75 -13.39
CA ALA A 156 -3.27 8.56 -14.17
C ALA A 156 -4.52 8.71 -13.28
N GLU A 157 -5.70 8.94 -13.89
CA GLU A 157 -6.95 9.23 -13.19
C GLU A 157 -7.34 8.17 -12.14
N ASN A 158 -7.05 6.90 -12.43
CA ASN A 158 -7.34 5.78 -11.53
C ASN A 158 -6.16 5.40 -10.61
N GLN A 159 -5.11 6.22 -10.56
CA GLN A 159 -3.91 5.97 -9.77
C GLN A 159 -3.84 6.88 -8.54
N TYR A 160 -3.22 6.35 -7.49
CA TYR A 160 -2.90 7.11 -6.28
C TYR A 160 -1.61 6.58 -5.64
N ILE A 161 -0.98 7.40 -4.79
CA ILE A 161 0.23 7.02 -4.05
C ILE A 161 -0.20 6.13 -2.88
N PRO A 162 0.36 4.93 -2.72
CA PRO A 162 0.00 4.04 -1.61
C PRO A 162 0.20 4.71 -0.24
N SER A 163 -0.67 4.43 0.70
CA SER A 163 -0.42 4.70 2.12
C SER A 163 0.62 3.74 2.68
N GLN A 164 1.07 4.01 3.92
CA GLN A 164 2.08 3.16 4.57
C GLN A 164 1.54 1.76 4.89
N GLY A 165 0.26 1.64 5.25
CA GLY A 165 -0.37 0.35 5.49
C GLY A 165 -0.58 -0.46 4.21
N GLU A 166 -0.85 0.20 3.09
CA GLU A 166 -0.93 -0.46 1.78
C GLU A 166 0.44 -0.98 1.33
N TRP A 167 1.52 -0.22 1.55
CA TRP A 167 2.88 -0.71 1.36
C TRP A 167 3.18 -1.92 2.23
N LEU A 168 2.73 -1.93 3.48
CA LEU A 168 2.92 -3.09 4.37
C LEU A 168 2.30 -4.35 3.78
N LEU A 169 1.09 -4.27 3.20
CA LEU A 169 0.46 -5.41 2.52
C LEU A 169 1.33 -5.94 1.37
N VAL A 170 1.87 -5.05 0.54
CA VAL A 170 2.78 -5.41 -0.56
C VAL A 170 4.03 -6.10 -0.03
N LEU A 171 4.64 -5.56 1.04
CA LEU A 171 5.86 -6.11 1.64
C LEU A 171 5.63 -7.48 2.30
N MET A 172 4.48 -7.73 2.89
CA MET A 172 4.13 -9.04 3.46
C MET A 172 4.11 -10.16 2.42
N PHE A 173 3.81 -9.83 1.17
CA PHE A 173 3.79 -10.78 0.05
C PHE A 173 4.87 -10.47 -0.99
N PHE A 174 5.92 -9.73 -0.62
CA PHE A 174 6.91 -9.15 -1.53
C PHE A 174 7.42 -10.11 -2.61
N LYS A 175 7.91 -11.29 -2.20
CA LYS A 175 8.42 -12.28 -3.16
C LYS A 175 7.36 -12.67 -4.19
N LYS A 176 6.13 -12.90 -3.73
CA LYS A 176 5.04 -13.31 -4.62
C LYS A 176 4.56 -12.17 -5.51
N VAL A 177 4.60 -10.94 -5.00
CA VAL A 177 4.34 -9.73 -5.79
C VAL A 177 5.37 -9.54 -6.88
N GLN A 178 6.67 -9.72 -6.60
CA GLN A 178 7.73 -9.67 -7.59
C GLN A 178 7.55 -10.72 -8.70
N GLU A 179 7.25 -11.98 -8.30
CA GLU A 179 6.93 -13.06 -9.27
C GLU A 179 5.72 -12.70 -10.14
N ALA A 180 4.69 -12.09 -9.57
CA ALA A 180 3.49 -11.70 -10.30
C ALA A 180 3.75 -10.52 -11.25
N LEU A 181 4.55 -9.52 -10.83
CA LEU A 181 4.98 -8.42 -11.69
C LEU A 181 5.76 -8.92 -12.89
N GLU A 182 6.78 -9.76 -12.67
CA GLU A 182 7.56 -10.38 -13.74
C GLU A 182 6.65 -11.19 -14.69
N TYR A 183 5.77 -12.01 -14.12
CA TYR A 183 4.81 -12.79 -14.89
C TYR A 183 3.90 -11.93 -15.77
N ALA A 184 3.40 -10.83 -15.24
CA ALA A 184 2.53 -9.89 -15.95
C ALA A 184 3.26 -8.96 -16.92
N CYS A 185 4.57 -9.17 -17.15
CA CYS A 185 5.43 -8.27 -17.93
C CYS A 185 5.43 -6.82 -17.40
N GLY A 186 5.35 -6.68 -16.09
CA GLY A 186 5.51 -5.42 -15.38
C GLY A 186 6.96 -5.18 -14.97
N GLU A 187 7.20 -4.01 -14.38
CA GLU A 187 8.48 -3.66 -13.79
C GLU A 187 8.54 -4.16 -12.34
N MET A 188 9.56 -4.95 -12.01
CA MET A 188 9.81 -5.37 -10.63
C MET A 188 10.09 -4.16 -9.75
N LEU A 189 9.62 -4.20 -8.50
CA LEU A 189 9.99 -3.18 -7.51
C LEU A 189 11.52 -3.18 -7.33
N LYS A 190 12.12 -2.01 -7.40
CA LYS A 190 13.57 -1.83 -7.28
C LYS A 190 14.02 -1.89 -5.83
N ASP A 191 15.30 -2.15 -5.62
CA ASP A 191 15.95 -1.98 -4.31
C ASP A 191 16.22 -0.49 -4.08
N ASP A 192 15.14 0.25 -3.79
CA ASP A 192 15.17 1.70 -3.70
C ASP A 192 14.08 2.19 -2.73
N TRP A 193 14.09 3.50 -2.47
CA TRP A 193 13.05 4.18 -1.73
C TRP A 193 11.81 4.40 -2.60
N TYR A 194 10.65 4.19 -1.96
CA TYR A 194 9.34 4.49 -2.54
C TYR A 194 8.53 5.37 -1.59
N TRP A 195 7.90 6.41 -2.12
CA TRP A 195 7.01 7.25 -1.35
C TRP A 195 5.77 6.49 -0.89
N SER A 196 5.37 6.82 0.33
CA SER A 196 4.00 6.65 0.82
C SER A 196 3.30 8.00 0.85
N SER A 197 1.99 8.02 0.63
CA SER A 197 1.16 9.22 0.78
C SER A 197 0.86 9.57 2.24
N THR A 198 1.22 8.71 3.19
CA THR A 198 1.07 8.94 4.63
C THR A 198 2.07 9.99 5.09
N GLU A 199 1.59 11.15 5.50
CA GLU A 199 2.43 12.25 5.96
C GLU A 199 2.72 12.13 7.45
N SER A 200 3.97 12.40 7.86
CA SER A 200 4.36 12.43 9.27
C SER A 200 4.42 13.85 9.85
N SER A 201 4.53 14.85 8.98
CA SER A 201 4.56 16.28 9.33
C SER A 201 4.32 17.15 8.10
N SER A 202 4.29 18.46 8.29
CA SER A 202 4.27 19.44 7.19
C SER A 202 5.41 19.24 6.18
N SER A 203 6.58 18.80 6.63
CA SER A 203 7.78 18.69 5.81
C SER A 203 8.19 17.26 5.48
N SER A 204 7.55 16.25 6.07
CA SER A 204 8.00 14.86 5.95
C SER A 204 6.84 13.90 5.70
N ALA A 205 7.09 12.85 4.94
CA ALA A 205 6.19 11.75 4.70
C ALA A 205 6.90 10.41 4.88
N TRP A 206 6.13 9.37 5.15
CA TRP A 206 6.60 8.01 5.24
C TRP A 206 7.00 7.47 3.87
N GLY A 207 7.89 6.50 3.87
CA GLY A 207 8.30 5.75 2.70
C GLY A 207 8.87 4.39 3.09
N VAL A 208 9.13 3.57 2.08
CA VAL A 208 9.66 2.22 2.26
C VAL A 208 10.91 2.01 1.43
N VAL A 209 11.87 1.25 1.97
CA VAL A 209 12.93 0.62 1.20
C VAL A 209 12.54 -0.83 1.00
N VAL A 210 12.20 -1.17 -0.22
CA VAL A 210 11.49 -2.41 -0.54
C VAL A 210 12.32 -3.66 -0.24
N SER A 211 13.63 -3.64 -0.51
CA SER A 211 14.51 -4.80 -0.35
C SER A 211 14.69 -5.24 1.11
N TYR A 212 14.67 -4.27 2.02
CA TYR A 212 14.88 -4.53 3.45
C TYR A 212 13.57 -4.53 4.24
N GLY A 213 12.44 -4.19 3.61
CA GLY A 213 11.19 -3.93 4.32
C GLY A 213 11.31 -2.81 5.36
N SER A 214 12.34 -1.96 5.21
CA SER A 214 12.59 -0.86 6.12
C SER A 214 11.63 0.28 5.85
N ILE A 215 11.13 0.86 6.93
CA ILE A 215 10.20 1.98 6.91
C ILE A 215 10.83 3.14 7.64
N SER A 216 10.77 4.30 7.02
CA SER A 216 11.22 5.56 7.62
C SER A 216 10.44 6.71 6.99
N TYR A 217 10.73 7.93 7.40
CA TYR A 217 10.18 9.13 6.80
C TYR A 217 11.31 9.96 6.16
N SER A 218 10.97 10.64 5.08
CA SER A 218 11.88 11.52 4.37
C SER A 218 11.25 12.90 4.19
N ILE A 219 12.09 13.89 3.88
CA ILE A 219 11.64 15.25 3.57
C ILE A 219 10.91 15.21 2.22
N LYS A 220 9.72 15.80 2.15
CA LYS A 220 8.84 15.77 0.96
C LYS A 220 9.44 16.39 -0.30
N THR A 221 10.47 17.22 -0.16
CA THR A 221 11.21 17.83 -1.28
C THR A 221 12.28 16.90 -1.87
N ASN A 222 12.58 15.78 -1.22
CA ASN A 222 13.46 14.77 -1.81
C ASN A 222 12.77 14.08 -2.98
N THR A 223 13.54 13.70 -3.99
CA THR A 223 13.05 12.88 -5.09
C THR A 223 13.16 11.40 -4.71
N VAL A 224 12.05 10.68 -4.85
CA VAL A 224 11.92 9.27 -4.48
C VAL A 224 10.96 8.60 -5.47
N ARG A 225 11.13 7.30 -5.71
CA ARG A 225 10.26 6.53 -6.62
C ARG A 225 8.82 6.51 -6.17
N VAL A 226 7.94 6.36 -7.13
CA VAL A 226 6.50 6.17 -6.91
C VAL A 226 6.02 4.95 -7.68
N ARG A 227 5.56 3.93 -6.96
CA ARG A 227 4.74 2.85 -7.52
C ARG A 227 3.29 3.13 -7.15
N PRO A 228 2.45 3.52 -8.10
CA PRO A 228 1.08 3.89 -7.77
C PRO A 228 0.23 2.65 -7.44
N CYS A 229 -0.79 2.85 -6.61
CA CYS A 229 -1.92 1.95 -6.49
C CYS A 229 -3.01 2.30 -7.50
N LEU A 230 -3.83 1.30 -7.82
CA LEU A 230 -5.01 1.42 -8.68
C LEU A 230 -6.26 1.47 -7.82
N SER A 231 -7.14 2.44 -8.07
CA SER A 231 -8.44 2.50 -7.40
C SER A 231 -9.35 1.35 -7.87
N CYS A 232 -10.19 0.85 -6.96
CA CYS A 232 -11.15 -0.22 -7.25
C CYS A 232 -12.41 0.25 -7.98
N GLU A 233 -12.53 1.54 -8.26
CA GLU A 233 -13.67 2.07 -8.99
C GLU A 233 -13.62 1.56 -10.44
N ALA A 234 -14.68 0.88 -10.87
CA ALA A 234 -14.84 0.49 -12.27
C ALA A 234 -14.92 1.76 -13.13
N ILE A 235 -14.12 1.77 -14.21
CA ILE A 235 -14.20 2.78 -15.26
C ILE A 235 -15.52 2.61 -16.00
#